data_922e2614ba17ab3b1914f54093006bf3
#
_entry.id   922e2614ba17ab3b1914f54093006bf3
#
_cell.length_a   1.000
_cell.length_b   1.000
_cell.length_c   1.000
_cell.angle_alpha   90.00
_cell.angle_beta   90.00
_cell.angle_gamma   90.00
#
_symmetry.space_group_name_H-M   'P 1'
#
loop_
_entity.id
_entity.type
_entity.pdbx_description
1 polymer ?
#
loop_
_entity_poly.entity_id
_entity_poly.type
_entity_poly.pdbx_seq_one_letter_code
_entity_poly.pdbx_strand_id
1 'polypeptide(L)'
;MRTTRVTYRPLLPGLAGLAFALGAFALGACTAVRNRPAVDLARVAWQHGAADCAGQTDPAIQVVRYDAQTWVLRQNKCLHYEAPFLFLLVGEHTALLLDTGATADSAAFPLYRTVRQLLQGWETAHGHPVELVVAHTHDHGDHRAADAQFRGRPHVRLVGLDAGQVQQFFGLRSKPLQSAGFELGGRRLEILPIPGHQAASIAVYDPTTRLLFTGDTVYPGRLYVQDWPAFRASVQRLVAFATRHHVAYVVGNHVEMSRTPGVDYPTGTTFQPNEHPLPLRMADLRRLNRAVRALGAHPARRVDDAFIIVPR
;
A
#
# COMPACT_ATOMS: atom_id res chain seq x y z
N MET A 1 77.50 73.01 -16.57
CA MET A 1 76.77 71.76 -16.71
C MET A 1 76.89 71.02 -15.38
N ARG A 2 75.86 71.09 -14.55
CA ARG A 2 75.80 70.39 -13.24
C ARG A 2 74.84 69.21 -13.38
N THR A 3 75.32 68.04 -13.19
CA THR A 3 74.57 66.82 -13.15
C THR A 3 74.13 66.49 -11.74
N THR A 4 72.86 66.53 -11.44
CA THR A 4 72.28 66.18 -10.17
C THR A 4 71.97 64.67 -10.19
N ARG A 5 72.58 63.93 -9.24
CA ARG A 5 72.28 62.51 -9.01
C ARG A 5 71.07 62.42 -8.08
N VAL A 6 70.04 61.72 -8.50
CA VAL A 6 68.89 61.32 -7.69
C VAL A 6 69.14 59.92 -7.17
N THR A 7 69.13 59.77 -5.82
CA THR A 7 69.27 58.49 -5.13
C THR A 7 67.89 57.89 -4.89
N TYR A 8 67.62 56.73 -5.40
CA TYR A 8 66.43 55.94 -5.10
C TYR A 8 66.68 55.06 -3.84
N ARG A 9 65.79 55.18 -2.85
CA ARG A 9 65.66 54.28 -1.71
C ARG A 9 64.68 53.13 -2.13
N PRO A 10 64.95 51.87 -1.88
CA PRO A 10 63.99 50.80 -2.08
C PRO A 10 63.02 50.71 -0.92
N LEU A 11 61.72 50.71 -1.24
CA LEU A 11 60.61 50.38 -0.34
C LEU A 11 60.46 48.87 -0.28
N LEU A 12 60.50 48.31 0.91
CA LEU A 12 60.17 46.90 1.19
C LEU A 12 58.68 46.64 0.98
N PRO A 13 58.31 45.51 0.32
CA PRO A 13 56.90 45.15 0.19
C PRO A 13 56.39 44.56 1.48
N GLY A 14 55.32 45.13 1.98
CA GLY A 14 54.51 44.61 3.09
C GLY A 14 53.83 43.27 2.70
N LEU A 15 53.99 42.26 3.47
CA LEU A 15 53.26 41.00 3.42
C LEU A 15 51.80 41.25 3.80
N ALA A 16 50.88 41.30 2.81
CA ALA A 16 49.45 41.24 3.00
C ALA A 16 49.10 39.73 3.17
N GLY A 17 48.76 39.34 4.40
CA GLY A 17 48.26 38.00 4.67
C GLY A 17 46.85 37.80 4.09
N LEU A 18 46.76 36.95 3.06
CA LEU A 18 45.47 36.42 2.60
C LEU A 18 44.97 35.38 3.60
N ALA A 19 43.94 35.78 4.37
CA ALA A 19 43.18 34.84 5.19
C ALA A 19 42.26 34.05 4.26
N PHE A 20 42.60 32.79 3.95
CA PHE A 20 41.69 31.86 3.34
C PHE A 20 40.63 31.45 4.36
N ALA A 21 39.41 31.99 4.22
CA ALA A 21 38.24 31.48 4.92
C ALA A 21 37.89 30.11 4.33
N LEU A 22 38.25 29.02 5.00
CA LEU A 22 37.71 27.68 4.74
C LEU A 22 36.22 27.68 5.09
N GLY A 23 35.41 27.90 4.05
CA GLY A 23 33.98 27.64 4.12
C GLY A 23 33.77 26.14 4.30
N ALA A 24 33.42 25.73 5.51
CA ALA A 24 32.96 24.38 5.79
C ALA A 24 31.60 24.21 5.09
N PHE A 25 31.57 23.59 3.90
CA PHE A 25 30.36 23.05 3.32
C PHE A 25 29.92 21.91 4.25
N ALA A 26 28.95 22.21 5.14
CA ALA A 26 28.21 21.19 5.82
C ALA A 26 27.41 20.41 4.78
N LEU A 27 27.94 19.30 4.32
CA LEU A 27 27.17 18.27 3.63
C LEU A 27 26.11 17.81 4.62
N GLY A 28 24.91 18.39 4.49
CA GLY A 28 23.72 17.91 5.16
C GLY A 28 23.48 16.49 4.69
N ALA A 29 23.98 15.51 5.45
CA ALA A 29 23.57 14.13 5.30
C ALA A 29 22.06 14.10 5.55
N CYS A 30 21.26 14.09 4.48
CA CYS A 30 19.88 13.64 4.55
C CYS A 30 19.93 12.19 5.04
N THR A 31 19.94 12.01 6.35
CA THR A 31 19.61 10.74 6.97
C THR A 31 18.16 10.50 6.62
N ALA A 32 17.93 9.65 5.61
CA ALA A 32 16.62 9.08 5.37
C ALA A 32 16.17 8.50 6.72
N VAL A 33 15.25 9.19 7.38
CA VAL A 33 14.60 8.69 8.60
C VAL A 33 13.95 7.39 8.17
N ARG A 34 14.56 6.26 8.49
CA ARG A 34 13.95 4.95 8.28
C ARG A 34 12.65 4.98 9.06
N ASN A 35 11.56 5.12 8.36
CA ASN A 35 10.22 5.13 8.93
C ASN A 35 10.00 3.74 9.54
N ARG A 36 10.27 3.59 10.83
CA ARG A 36 9.96 2.35 11.53
C ARG A 36 8.45 2.31 11.71
N PRO A 37 7.81 1.17 11.41
CA PRO A 37 6.37 1.06 11.64
C PRO A 37 6.09 1.31 13.13
N ALA A 38 5.13 2.18 13.41
CA ALA A 38 4.69 2.44 14.78
C ALA A 38 3.94 1.23 15.35
N VAL A 39 3.43 0.33 14.48
CA VAL A 39 2.55 -0.78 14.83
C VAL A 39 2.98 -2.06 14.11
N ASP A 40 3.02 -3.17 14.83
CA ASP A 40 3.13 -4.52 14.24
C ASP A 40 1.73 -5.00 13.82
N LEU A 41 1.44 -5.00 12.51
CA LEU A 41 0.13 -5.41 11.97
C LEU A 41 -0.28 -6.82 12.38
N ALA A 42 0.67 -7.71 12.69
CA ALA A 42 0.38 -9.07 13.14
C ALA A 42 -0.17 -9.12 14.58
N ARG A 43 -0.02 -8.02 15.34
CA ARG A 43 -0.44 -7.90 16.74
C ARG A 43 -1.59 -6.91 16.94
N VAL A 44 -2.05 -6.27 15.88
CA VAL A 44 -3.19 -5.36 16.00
C VAL A 44 -4.44 -6.14 16.41
N ALA A 45 -5.12 -5.65 17.43
CA ALA A 45 -6.45 -6.13 17.78
C ALA A 45 -7.47 -5.52 16.82
N TRP A 46 -7.73 -6.24 15.73
CA TRP A 46 -8.75 -5.82 14.77
C TRP A 46 -10.15 -6.07 15.32
N GLN A 47 -11.08 -5.14 15.04
CA GLN A 47 -12.49 -5.40 15.28
C GLN A 47 -12.93 -6.63 14.48
N HIS A 48 -13.53 -7.60 15.16
CA HIS A 48 -13.88 -8.88 14.56
C HIS A 48 -15.39 -9.09 14.43
N GLY A 49 -16.14 -7.98 14.55
CA GLY A 49 -17.59 -7.98 14.45
C GLY A 49 -18.31 -8.55 15.68
N ALA A 50 -19.56 -8.89 15.54
CA ALA A 50 -20.38 -9.41 16.61
C ALA A 50 -21.33 -10.50 16.10
N ALA A 51 -21.68 -11.45 16.99
CA ALA A 51 -22.71 -12.48 16.70
C ALA A 51 -24.10 -11.85 16.61
N ASP A 52 -24.35 -10.80 17.41
CA ASP A 52 -25.52 -9.93 17.31
C ASP A 52 -25.07 -8.52 16.95
N CYS A 53 -25.33 -8.11 15.73
CA CYS A 53 -24.97 -6.79 15.23
C CYS A 53 -25.89 -5.66 15.73
N ALA A 54 -27.05 -5.94 16.30
CA ALA A 54 -27.98 -4.91 16.78
C ALA A 54 -27.43 -4.15 17.99
N GLY A 55 -26.65 -4.82 18.85
CA GLY A 55 -26.02 -4.22 20.03
C GLY A 55 -24.58 -3.81 19.87
N GLN A 56 -24.04 -3.87 18.66
CA GLN A 56 -22.62 -3.64 18.39
C GLN A 56 -22.26 -2.15 18.46
N THR A 57 -21.19 -1.80 19.17
CA THR A 57 -20.75 -0.41 19.41
C THR A 57 -19.41 -0.06 18.79
N ASP A 58 -18.75 -1.01 18.11
CA ASP A 58 -17.50 -0.74 17.40
C ASP A 58 -17.71 0.29 16.27
N PRO A 59 -16.72 1.10 15.95
CA PRO A 59 -16.85 2.10 14.89
C PRO A 59 -17.12 1.44 13.52
N ALA A 60 -17.80 2.17 12.64
CA ALA A 60 -18.03 1.76 11.25
C ALA A 60 -16.72 1.44 10.51
N ILE A 61 -15.66 2.17 10.86
CA ILE A 61 -14.30 2.04 10.30
C ILE A 61 -13.31 2.06 11.45
N GLN A 62 -12.61 0.96 11.67
CA GLN A 62 -11.43 0.97 12.54
C GLN A 62 -10.24 1.53 11.78
N VAL A 63 -9.59 2.55 12.32
CA VAL A 63 -8.42 3.20 11.73
C VAL A 63 -7.20 2.88 12.56
N VAL A 64 -6.19 2.28 11.93
CA VAL A 64 -4.89 1.99 12.54
C VAL A 64 -3.81 2.75 11.80
N ARG A 65 -3.08 3.61 12.50
CA ARG A 65 -1.92 4.29 11.95
C ARG A 65 -0.72 3.33 11.99
N TYR A 66 -0.27 2.89 10.81
CA TYR A 66 0.88 2.00 10.69
C TYR A 66 2.20 2.74 10.94
N ASP A 67 2.36 3.90 10.31
CA ASP A 67 3.47 4.83 10.49
C ASP A 67 3.01 6.29 10.32
N ALA A 68 3.93 7.23 10.11
CA ALA A 68 3.60 8.64 9.95
C ALA A 68 2.76 8.95 8.70
N GLN A 69 2.83 8.09 7.67
CA GLN A 69 2.28 8.33 6.32
C GLN A 69 1.44 7.17 5.80
N THR A 70 1.11 6.18 6.66
CA THR A 70 0.39 4.98 6.27
C THR A 70 -0.69 4.64 7.28
N TRP A 71 -1.90 4.44 6.81
CA TRP A 71 -3.04 3.98 7.63
C TRP A 71 -3.65 2.73 7.00
N VAL A 72 -4.05 1.81 7.87
CA VAL A 72 -4.86 0.64 7.53
C VAL A 72 -6.23 0.85 8.14
N LEU A 73 -7.25 0.81 7.31
CA LEU A 73 -8.63 0.96 7.70
C LEU A 73 -9.32 -0.41 7.57
N ARG A 74 -10.19 -0.74 8.51
CA ARG A 74 -11.01 -1.94 8.43
C ARG A 74 -12.48 -1.58 8.52
N GLN A 75 -13.28 -2.02 7.57
CA GLN A 75 -14.73 -1.92 7.62
C GLN A 75 -15.30 -2.84 8.72
N ASN A 76 -16.35 -2.38 9.40
CA ASN A 76 -17.02 -3.17 10.42
C ASN A 76 -17.80 -4.34 9.79
N LYS A 77 -17.62 -5.56 10.33
CA LYS A 77 -18.29 -6.78 9.85
C LYS A 77 -19.82 -6.73 9.98
N CYS A 78 -20.32 -5.95 10.91
CA CYS A 78 -21.76 -5.74 11.07
C CYS A 78 -22.37 -4.83 10.00
N LEU A 79 -21.56 -4.07 9.26
CA LEU A 79 -22.02 -3.35 8.07
C LEU A 79 -21.98 -4.22 6.81
N HIS A 80 -20.96 -5.06 6.70
CA HIS A 80 -20.82 -6.04 5.63
C HIS A 80 -19.89 -7.17 6.09
N TYR A 81 -20.30 -8.42 5.93
CA TYR A 81 -19.57 -9.59 6.43
C TYR A 81 -18.15 -9.73 5.85
N GLU A 82 -17.89 -9.25 4.63
CA GLU A 82 -16.56 -9.29 4.02
C GLU A 82 -15.58 -8.35 4.71
N ALA A 83 -16.06 -7.24 5.27
CA ALA A 83 -15.27 -6.30 6.08
C ALA A 83 -13.86 -6.04 5.54
N PRO A 84 -13.73 -5.54 4.30
CA PRO A 84 -12.44 -5.38 3.66
C PRO A 84 -11.52 -4.42 4.42
N PHE A 85 -10.22 -4.67 4.29
CA PHE A 85 -9.20 -3.72 4.67
C PHE A 85 -8.92 -2.76 3.53
N LEU A 86 -8.69 -1.49 3.87
CA LEU A 86 -8.40 -0.41 2.94
C LEU A 86 -7.07 0.23 3.36
N PHE A 87 -6.33 0.78 2.41
CA PHE A 87 -4.99 1.28 2.71
C PHE A 87 -4.84 2.71 2.21
N LEU A 88 -4.44 3.63 3.10
CA LEU A 88 -4.14 5.02 2.76
C LEU A 88 -2.63 5.23 2.88
N LEU A 89 -1.99 5.53 1.74
CA LEU A 89 -0.57 5.78 1.60
C LEU A 89 -0.36 7.25 1.21
N VAL A 90 0.36 8.02 2.03
CA VAL A 90 0.54 9.45 1.81
C VAL A 90 1.99 9.74 1.46
N GLY A 91 2.21 10.44 0.35
CA GLY A 91 3.46 11.09 0.00
C GLY A 91 3.38 12.59 0.20
N GLU A 92 4.36 13.34 -0.29
CA GLU A 92 4.42 14.79 -0.09
C GLU A 92 3.33 15.52 -0.88
N HIS A 93 2.98 15.07 -2.09
CA HIS A 93 2.05 15.77 -2.98
C HIS A 93 0.79 14.97 -3.30
N THR A 94 0.84 13.66 -3.17
CA THR A 94 -0.24 12.75 -3.52
C THR A 94 -0.44 11.70 -2.43
N ALA A 95 -1.70 11.38 -2.15
CA ALA A 95 -2.09 10.23 -1.36
C ALA A 95 -2.77 9.20 -2.26
N LEU A 96 -2.55 7.92 -1.99
CA LEU A 96 -3.24 6.81 -2.63
C LEU A 96 -4.14 6.12 -1.60
N LEU A 97 -5.44 6.09 -1.87
CA LEU A 97 -6.38 5.21 -1.19
C LEU A 97 -6.58 3.96 -2.06
N LEU A 98 -6.26 2.80 -1.52
CA LEU A 98 -6.56 1.50 -2.15
C LEU A 98 -7.86 0.97 -1.59
N ASP A 99 -8.84 0.83 -2.49
CA ASP A 99 -10.20 0.35 -2.29
C ASP A 99 -11.10 1.29 -1.48
N THR A 100 -12.41 1.14 -1.66
CA THR A 100 -13.43 1.95 -1.00
C THR A 100 -14.46 1.12 -0.22
N GLY A 101 -14.22 -0.18 -0.06
CA GLY A 101 -15.02 -1.02 0.82
C GLY A 101 -16.32 -1.56 0.20
N ALA A 102 -17.08 -2.25 1.04
CA ALA A 102 -18.24 -3.04 0.68
C ALA A 102 -19.60 -2.36 0.98
N THR A 103 -19.60 -1.09 1.41
CA THR A 103 -20.83 -0.36 1.79
C THR A 103 -20.86 1.02 1.14
N ALA A 104 -21.88 1.26 0.31
CA ALA A 104 -22.03 2.51 -0.44
C ALA A 104 -22.57 3.67 0.42
N ASP A 105 -23.44 3.36 1.39
CA ASP A 105 -24.12 4.36 2.22
C ASP A 105 -23.14 5.15 3.07
N SER A 106 -23.00 6.44 2.79
CA SER A 106 -22.10 7.33 3.51
C SER A 106 -22.55 7.68 4.94
N ALA A 107 -23.79 7.42 5.31
CA ALA A 107 -24.27 7.58 6.68
C ALA A 107 -23.81 6.40 7.55
N ALA A 108 -23.90 5.17 7.02
CA ALA A 108 -23.46 3.96 7.70
C ALA A 108 -21.95 3.76 7.62
N PHE A 109 -21.32 4.12 6.48
CA PHE A 109 -19.90 3.94 6.21
C PHE A 109 -19.29 5.24 5.68
N PRO A 110 -18.95 6.22 6.54
CA PRO A 110 -18.50 7.56 6.14
C PRO A 110 -17.04 7.60 5.71
N LEU A 111 -16.67 6.81 4.69
CA LEU A 111 -15.27 6.60 4.29
C LEU A 111 -14.59 7.88 3.81
N TYR A 112 -15.25 8.66 2.94
CA TYR A 112 -14.69 9.92 2.46
C TYR A 112 -14.38 10.88 3.61
N ARG A 113 -15.31 11.02 4.58
CA ARG A 113 -15.09 11.88 5.76
C ARG A 113 -13.89 11.40 6.57
N THR A 114 -13.80 10.09 6.83
CA THR A 114 -12.69 9.49 7.57
C THR A 114 -11.35 9.75 6.87
N VAL A 115 -11.26 9.49 5.57
CA VAL A 115 -10.04 9.72 4.79
C VAL A 115 -9.65 11.21 4.77
N ARG A 116 -10.62 12.11 4.57
CA ARG A 116 -10.36 13.56 4.60
C ARG A 116 -9.84 14.05 5.96
N GLN A 117 -10.37 13.52 7.07
CA GLN A 117 -9.87 13.86 8.40
C GLN A 117 -8.41 13.43 8.59
N LEU A 118 -8.04 12.24 8.12
CA LEU A 118 -6.64 11.76 8.17
C LEU A 118 -5.71 12.66 7.32
N LEU A 119 -6.11 12.98 6.09
CA LEU A 119 -5.36 13.86 5.20
C LEU A 119 -5.26 15.28 5.75
N GLN A 120 -6.34 15.84 6.29
CA GLN A 120 -6.33 17.17 6.88
C GLN A 120 -5.36 17.28 8.06
N GLY A 121 -5.28 16.23 8.89
CA GLY A 121 -4.29 16.16 9.97
C GLY A 121 -2.86 16.17 9.43
N TRP A 122 -2.61 15.46 8.33
CA TRP A 122 -1.31 15.44 7.67
C TRP A 122 -1.00 16.78 6.99
N GLU A 123 -1.93 17.33 6.21
CA GLU A 123 -1.83 18.62 5.52
C GLU A 123 -1.52 19.77 6.49
N THR A 124 -2.19 19.79 7.65
CA THR A 124 -1.95 20.78 8.70
C THR A 124 -0.52 20.69 9.25
N ALA A 125 -0.02 19.47 9.44
CA ALA A 125 1.33 19.26 9.96
C ALA A 125 2.42 19.61 8.93
N HIS A 126 2.14 19.56 7.63
CA HIS A 126 3.10 19.76 6.55
C HIS A 126 2.90 21.12 5.81
N GLY A 127 1.80 21.83 6.05
CA GLY A 127 1.55 23.19 5.56
C GLY A 127 1.07 23.27 4.10
N HIS A 128 0.69 22.16 3.48
CA HIS A 128 0.17 22.15 2.10
C HIS A 128 -0.84 21.01 1.87
N PRO A 129 -1.76 21.16 0.89
CA PRO A 129 -2.71 20.10 0.53
C PRO A 129 -2.04 18.96 -0.24
N VAL A 130 -2.71 17.79 -0.26
CA VAL A 130 -2.37 16.65 -1.10
C VAL A 130 -3.51 16.28 -2.04
N GLU A 131 -3.16 15.84 -3.25
CA GLU A 131 -4.10 15.22 -4.19
C GLU A 131 -4.42 13.79 -3.73
N LEU A 132 -5.70 13.41 -3.71
CA LEU A 132 -6.11 12.05 -3.39
C LEU A 132 -6.40 11.27 -4.66
N VAL A 133 -5.64 10.22 -4.90
CA VAL A 133 -5.93 9.20 -5.90
C VAL A 133 -6.63 8.04 -5.21
N VAL A 134 -7.80 7.66 -5.71
CA VAL A 134 -8.55 6.47 -5.28
C VAL A 134 -8.41 5.43 -6.37
N ALA A 135 -7.82 4.30 -6.05
CA ALA A 135 -7.64 3.19 -6.97
C ALA A 135 -8.05 1.88 -6.30
N HIS A 136 -8.30 0.86 -7.11
CA HIS A 136 -8.78 -0.42 -6.62
C HIS A 136 -7.76 -1.51 -6.88
N THR A 137 -7.64 -2.42 -5.91
CA THR A 137 -6.85 -3.63 -6.11
C THR A 137 -7.45 -4.48 -7.22
N HIS A 138 -8.79 -4.45 -7.39
CA HIS A 138 -9.53 -5.06 -8.49
C HIS A 138 -11.00 -4.59 -8.52
N ASP A 139 -11.76 -4.93 -9.57
CA ASP A 139 -13.15 -4.50 -9.80
C ASP A 139 -14.17 -5.51 -9.23
N HIS A 140 -14.19 -5.72 -7.91
CA HIS A 140 -15.31 -6.40 -7.25
C HIS A 140 -16.09 -5.41 -6.37
N GLY A 141 -17.36 -5.72 -6.11
CA GLY A 141 -18.31 -4.82 -5.45
C GLY A 141 -17.88 -4.38 -4.05
N ASP A 142 -17.27 -5.28 -3.30
CA ASP A 142 -16.77 -5.08 -1.93
C ASP A 142 -15.47 -4.26 -1.84
N HIS A 143 -14.86 -3.93 -3.00
CA HIS A 143 -13.70 -3.05 -3.10
C HIS A 143 -14.03 -1.64 -3.57
N ARG A 144 -15.22 -1.42 -4.16
CA ARG A 144 -15.58 -0.16 -4.82
C ARG A 144 -16.95 0.42 -4.43
N ALA A 145 -17.62 -0.15 -3.44
CA ALA A 145 -18.99 0.24 -3.12
C ALA A 145 -19.13 1.72 -2.75
N ALA A 146 -18.15 2.30 -2.06
CA ALA A 146 -18.21 3.70 -1.63
C ALA A 146 -17.62 4.71 -2.63
N ASP A 147 -17.33 4.35 -3.89
CA ASP A 147 -16.78 5.24 -4.92
C ASP A 147 -17.58 6.52 -5.11
N ALA A 148 -18.92 6.43 -4.99
CA ALA A 148 -19.79 7.60 -5.11
C ALA A 148 -19.49 8.70 -4.09
N GLN A 149 -18.91 8.36 -2.93
CA GLN A 149 -18.51 9.33 -1.92
C GLN A 149 -17.34 10.21 -2.38
N PHE A 150 -16.51 9.72 -3.30
CA PHE A 150 -15.29 10.37 -3.81
C PHE A 150 -15.51 11.08 -5.15
N ARG A 151 -16.55 10.68 -5.90
CA ARG A 151 -16.80 11.19 -7.26
C ARG A 151 -17.10 12.68 -7.25
N GLY A 152 -16.37 13.43 -8.12
CA GLY A 152 -16.56 14.88 -8.28
C GLY A 152 -16.08 15.71 -7.09
N ARG A 153 -15.36 15.15 -6.15
CA ARG A 153 -14.76 15.90 -5.03
C ARG A 153 -13.52 16.67 -5.47
N PRO A 154 -13.31 17.90 -4.97
CA PRO A 154 -12.08 18.63 -5.22
C PRO A 154 -10.84 17.85 -4.79
N HIS A 155 -9.78 17.94 -5.57
CA HIS A 155 -8.51 17.26 -5.30
C HIS A 155 -8.62 15.74 -5.14
N VAL A 156 -9.64 15.13 -5.78
CA VAL A 156 -9.83 13.67 -5.79
C VAL A 156 -9.88 13.19 -7.23
N ARG A 157 -9.07 12.18 -7.52
CA ARG A 157 -9.07 11.46 -8.80
C ARG A 157 -9.39 10.00 -8.57
N LEU A 158 -10.51 9.56 -9.13
CA LEU A 158 -10.93 8.16 -9.10
C LEU A 158 -10.41 7.45 -10.35
N VAL A 159 -9.65 6.38 -10.17
CA VAL A 159 -9.12 5.56 -11.26
C VAL A 159 -10.24 4.68 -11.81
N GLY A 160 -10.25 4.48 -13.14
CA GLY A 160 -11.21 3.56 -13.77
C GLY A 160 -11.01 2.11 -13.34
N LEU A 161 -12.04 1.29 -13.50
CA LEU A 161 -12.14 -0.05 -12.94
C LEU A 161 -11.65 -1.17 -13.87
N ASP A 162 -11.82 -0.98 -15.20
CA ASP A 162 -11.41 -2.02 -16.13
C ASP A 162 -9.89 -2.08 -16.32
N ALA A 163 -9.38 -3.24 -16.72
CA ALA A 163 -7.95 -3.49 -16.86
C ALA A 163 -7.24 -2.50 -17.80
N GLY A 164 -7.91 -2.01 -18.85
CA GLY A 164 -7.36 -1.02 -19.78
C GLY A 164 -7.19 0.34 -19.12
N GLN A 165 -8.20 0.80 -18.38
CA GLN A 165 -8.17 2.07 -17.64
C GLN A 165 -7.10 2.05 -16.55
N VAL A 166 -7.01 0.95 -15.78
CA VAL A 166 -5.96 0.75 -14.76
C VAL A 166 -4.56 0.77 -15.39
N GLN A 167 -4.38 0.06 -16.51
CA GLN A 167 -3.10 0.03 -17.24
C GLN A 167 -2.73 1.42 -17.75
N GLN A 168 -3.67 2.13 -18.36
CA GLN A 168 -3.45 3.49 -18.87
C GLN A 168 -3.07 4.46 -17.74
N PHE A 169 -3.80 4.41 -16.62
CA PHE A 169 -3.57 5.31 -15.50
C PHE A 169 -2.17 5.14 -14.88
N PHE A 170 -1.79 3.90 -14.59
CA PHE A 170 -0.51 3.60 -13.97
C PHE A 170 0.65 3.42 -14.96
N GLY A 171 0.40 3.49 -16.26
CA GLY A 171 1.43 3.26 -17.29
C GLY A 171 1.91 1.81 -17.34
N LEU A 172 1.05 0.85 -17.00
CA LEU A 172 1.37 -0.58 -17.03
C LEU A 172 1.42 -1.09 -18.47
N ARG A 173 2.36 -2.00 -18.73
CA ARG A 173 2.43 -2.68 -20.04
C ARG A 173 1.80 -4.06 -19.94
N SER A 174 0.97 -4.40 -20.94
CA SER A 174 0.26 -5.67 -20.96
C SER A 174 1.00 -6.81 -21.68
N LYS A 175 1.94 -6.48 -22.58
CA LYS A 175 2.68 -7.49 -23.40
C LYS A 175 4.16 -7.08 -23.56
N PRO A 176 5.08 -7.67 -22.78
CA PRO A 176 4.86 -8.50 -21.60
C PRO A 176 4.29 -7.68 -20.42
N LEU A 177 3.64 -8.33 -19.48
CA LEU A 177 3.17 -7.69 -18.25
C LEU A 177 4.36 -7.13 -17.46
N GLN A 178 4.40 -5.79 -17.29
CA GLN A 178 5.46 -5.09 -16.57
C GLN A 178 4.87 -4.22 -15.48
N SER A 179 5.60 -4.09 -14.36
CA SER A 179 5.30 -3.13 -13.31
C SER A 179 5.61 -1.70 -13.77
N ALA A 180 5.01 -0.74 -13.10
CA ALA A 180 5.30 0.68 -13.27
C ALA A 180 5.41 1.36 -11.90
N GLY A 181 6.26 2.38 -11.83
CA GLY A 181 6.36 3.21 -10.64
C GLY A 181 5.26 4.25 -10.59
N PHE A 182 4.71 4.49 -9.40
CA PHE A 182 3.74 5.54 -9.14
C PHE A 182 4.26 6.47 -8.04
N GLU A 183 4.48 7.73 -8.36
CA GLU A 183 5.10 8.72 -7.48
C GLU A 183 4.05 9.48 -6.66
N LEU A 184 4.24 9.51 -5.34
CA LEU A 184 3.38 10.26 -4.42
C LEU A 184 4.03 11.57 -3.92
N GLY A 185 5.26 11.85 -4.35
CA GLY A 185 6.11 12.93 -3.81
C GLY A 185 7.03 12.38 -2.72
N GLY A 186 8.27 12.05 -3.12
CA GLY A 186 9.27 11.43 -2.23
C GLY A 186 8.94 10.01 -1.74
N ARG A 187 7.84 9.43 -2.21
CA ARG A 187 7.40 8.07 -1.95
C ARG A 187 6.95 7.42 -3.25
N ARG A 188 7.81 6.58 -3.81
CA ARG A 188 7.55 5.88 -5.07
C ARG A 188 7.04 4.47 -4.80
N LEU A 189 5.84 4.19 -5.25
CA LEU A 189 5.24 2.85 -5.21
C LEU A 189 5.56 2.07 -6.49
N GLU A 190 5.56 0.74 -6.41
CA GLU A 190 5.62 -0.15 -7.58
C GLU A 190 4.28 -0.84 -7.77
N ILE A 191 3.66 -0.63 -8.92
CA ILE A 191 2.35 -1.21 -9.27
C ILE A 191 2.59 -2.41 -10.19
N LEU A 192 2.09 -3.57 -9.79
CA LEU A 192 2.27 -4.83 -10.53
C LEU A 192 0.91 -5.35 -11.02
N PRO A 193 0.71 -5.60 -12.30
CA PRO A 193 -0.48 -6.31 -12.77
C PRO A 193 -0.42 -7.78 -12.35
N ILE A 194 -1.46 -8.26 -11.69
CA ILE A 194 -1.58 -9.63 -11.16
C ILE A 194 -2.94 -10.27 -11.49
N PRO A 195 -3.32 -10.36 -12.77
CA PRO A 195 -4.58 -10.98 -13.16
C PRO A 195 -4.68 -12.43 -12.71
N GLY A 196 -5.92 -12.91 -12.56
CA GLY A 196 -6.21 -14.31 -12.21
C GLY A 196 -7.35 -14.46 -11.22
N HIS A 197 -7.37 -13.67 -10.14
CA HIS A 197 -8.56 -13.48 -9.31
C HIS A 197 -9.60 -12.67 -10.10
N GLN A 198 -9.18 -11.54 -10.66
CA GLN A 198 -9.96 -10.67 -11.56
C GLN A 198 -9.00 -10.05 -12.59
N ALA A 199 -9.49 -9.67 -13.77
CA ALA A 199 -8.66 -9.22 -14.89
C ALA A 199 -7.88 -7.92 -14.62
N ALA A 200 -8.47 -6.98 -13.86
CA ALA A 200 -7.85 -5.70 -13.50
C ALA A 200 -7.00 -5.77 -12.23
N SER A 201 -6.80 -6.97 -11.64
CA SER A 201 -6.08 -7.10 -10.35
C SER A 201 -4.67 -6.55 -10.43
N ILE A 202 -4.33 -5.72 -9.43
CA ILE A 202 -2.99 -5.17 -9.22
C ILE A 202 -2.49 -5.49 -7.82
N ALA A 203 -1.17 -5.58 -7.68
CA ALA A 203 -0.50 -5.45 -6.39
C ALA A 203 0.24 -4.13 -6.33
N VAL A 204 0.34 -3.57 -5.13
CA VAL A 204 1.09 -2.35 -4.86
C VAL A 204 2.19 -2.66 -3.85
N TYR A 205 3.42 -2.41 -4.23
CA TYR A 205 4.56 -2.50 -3.32
C TYR A 205 5.00 -1.10 -2.90
N ASP A 206 5.15 -0.93 -1.61
CA ASP A 206 5.71 0.28 -1.02
C ASP A 206 7.10 0.01 -0.43
N PRO A 207 8.17 0.52 -1.05
CA PRO A 207 9.54 0.34 -0.55
C PRO A 207 9.78 0.96 0.82
N THR A 208 9.01 2.00 1.19
CA THR A 208 9.15 2.70 2.47
C THR A 208 8.74 1.81 3.64
N THR A 209 7.60 1.15 3.54
CA THR A 209 7.08 0.22 4.55
C THR A 209 7.50 -1.23 4.30
N ARG A 210 7.88 -1.55 3.08
CA ARG A 210 8.14 -2.90 2.56
C ARG A 210 6.90 -3.80 2.61
N LEU A 211 5.70 -3.20 2.57
CA LEU A 211 4.44 -3.90 2.44
C LEU A 211 4.12 -4.14 0.96
N LEU A 212 3.60 -5.33 0.67
CA LEU A 212 3.08 -5.72 -0.64
C LEU A 212 1.58 -5.95 -0.51
N PHE A 213 0.79 -4.98 -0.97
CA PHE A 213 -0.67 -5.06 -0.99
C PHE A 213 -1.11 -5.87 -2.20
N THR A 214 -1.91 -6.91 -2.01
CA THR A 214 -2.20 -7.92 -3.04
C THR A 214 -3.69 -8.10 -3.35
N GLY A 215 -4.55 -7.26 -2.77
CA GLY A 215 -5.99 -7.45 -2.95
C GLY A 215 -6.40 -8.87 -2.55
N ASP A 216 -7.26 -9.45 -3.37
CA ASP A 216 -7.77 -10.79 -3.17
C ASP A 216 -7.00 -11.89 -3.92
N THR A 217 -5.87 -11.52 -4.49
CA THR A 217 -4.98 -12.52 -5.10
C THR A 217 -4.23 -13.33 -4.03
N VAL A 218 -3.82 -12.68 -2.91
CA VAL A 218 -3.10 -13.34 -1.80
C VAL A 218 -3.52 -12.70 -0.47
N TYR A 219 -4.28 -13.42 0.34
CA TYR A 219 -4.72 -13.01 1.67
C TYR A 219 -4.99 -14.25 2.56
N PRO A 220 -5.13 -14.10 3.87
CA PRO A 220 -5.50 -15.22 4.74
C PRO A 220 -7.00 -15.57 4.60
N GLY A 221 -7.32 -16.29 3.52
CA GLY A 221 -8.70 -16.60 3.16
C GLY A 221 -8.84 -17.52 1.95
N ARG A 222 -10.02 -17.48 1.33
CA ARG A 222 -10.39 -18.25 0.14
C ARG A 222 -9.96 -17.50 -1.13
N LEU A 223 -8.85 -17.88 -1.71
CA LEU A 223 -8.32 -17.33 -2.94
C LEU A 223 -9.15 -17.83 -4.13
N TYR A 224 -10.19 -17.09 -4.47
CA TYR A 224 -11.04 -17.40 -5.62
C TYR A 224 -10.30 -17.12 -6.92
N VAL A 225 -10.22 -18.10 -7.81
CA VAL A 225 -9.45 -18.01 -9.05
C VAL A 225 -10.35 -18.16 -10.26
N GLN A 226 -10.50 -17.09 -11.06
CA GLN A 226 -11.31 -17.09 -12.28
C GLN A 226 -10.48 -17.50 -13.50
N ASP A 227 -9.23 -17.02 -13.60
CA ASP A 227 -8.30 -17.39 -14.68
C ASP A 227 -7.07 -18.11 -14.07
N TRP A 228 -7.09 -19.43 -14.12
CA TRP A 228 -6.05 -20.25 -13.53
C TRP A 228 -4.66 -20.04 -14.13
N PRO A 229 -4.48 -20.03 -15.47
CA PRO A 229 -3.18 -19.71 -16.07
C PRO A 229 -2.62 -18.36 -15.64
N ALA A 230 -3.46 -17.31 -15.64
CA ALA A 230 -3.06 -15.96 -15.24
C ALA A 230 -2.73 -15.90 -13.75
N PHE A 231 -3.50 -16.54 -12.89
CA PHE A 231 -3.24 -16.62 -11.45
C PHE A 231 -1.89 -17.27 -11.14
N ARG A 232 -1.61 -18.42 -11.77
CA ARG A 232 -0.31 -19.10 -11.62
C ARG A 232 0.86 -18.19 -12.02
N ALA A 233 0.75 -17.52 -13.17
CA ALA A 233 1.77 -16.59 -13.64
C ALA A 233 1.92 -15.40 -12.69
N SER A 234 0.83 -14.88 -12.14
CA SER A 234 0.81 -13.77 -11.18
C SER A 234 1.46 -14.16 -9.84
N VAL A 235 1.15 -15.33 -9.29
CA VAL A 235 1.80 -15.83 -8.07
C VAL A 235 3.31 -16.02 -8.27
N GLN A 236 3.73 -16.56 -9.41
CA GLN A 236 5.16 -16.70 -9.73
C GLN A 236 5.85 -15.34 -9.82
N ARG A 237 5.19 -14.36 -10.45
CA ARG A 237 5.69 -12.98 -10.57
C ARG A 237 5.80 -12.32 -9.19
N LEU A 238 4.80 -12.46 -8.33
CA LEU A 238 4.83 -11.93 -6.97
C LEU A 238 6.00 -12.51 -6.16
N VAL A 239 6.23 -13.83 -6.22
CA VAL A 239 7.39 -14.45 -5.53
C VAL A 239 8.72 -13.93 -6.08
N ALA A 240 8.87 -13.86 -7.39
CA ALA A 240 10.09 -13.35 -8.02
C ALA A 240 10.34 -11.88 -7.66
N PHE A 241 9.30 -11.06 -7.68
CA PHE A 241 9.36 -9.67 -7.26
C PHE A 241 9.74 -9.54 -5.79
N ALA A 242 8.98 -10.19 -4.90
CA ALA A 242 9.16 -10.08 -3.47
C ALA A 242 10.53 -10.60 -2.99
N THR A 243 11.14 -11.53 -3.70
CA THR A 243 12.51 -12.01 -3.42
C THR A 243 13.55 -10.92 -3.70
N ARG A 244 13.35 -10.10 -4.75
CA ARG A 244 14.27 -9.03 -5.12
C ARG A 244 14.09 -7.74 -4.31
N HIS A 245 12.89 -7.48 -3.81
CA HIS A 245 12.51 -6.20 -3.21
C HIS A 245 12.39 -6.23 -1.68
N HIS A 246 12.87 -7.27 -1.01
CA HIS A 246 12.87 -7.37 0.45
C HIS A 246 11.50 -7.11 1.11
N VAL A 247 10.43 -7.67 0.54
CA VAL A 247 9.08 -7.56 1.10
C VAL A 247 9.06 -8.09 2.54
N ALA A 248 8.55 -7.27 3.46
CA ALA A 248 8.40 -7.65 4.86
C ALA A 248 7.14 -8.48 5.09
N TYR A 249 6.02 -8.00 4.53
CA TYR A 249 4.72 -8.66 4.63
C TYR A 249 3.94 -8.55 3.32
N VAL A 250 3.13 -9.57 3.06
CA VAL A 250 2.08 -9.57 2.03
C VAL A 250 0.77 -9.28 2.73
N VAL A 251 0.03 -8.29 2.25
CA VAL A 251 -1.18 -7.79 2.91
C VAL A 251 -2.32 -7.78 1.88
N GLY A 252 -3.30 -8.65 2.10
CA GLY A 252 -4.51 -8.67 1.28
C GLY A 252 -5.66 -7.90 1.93
N ASN A 253 -6.83 -7.93 1.30
CA ASN A 253 -7.94 -7.08 1.75
C ASN A 253 -8.90 -7.78 2.71
N HIS A 254 -8.77 -9.09 2.93
CA HIS A 254 -9.67 -9.85 3.81
C HIS A 254 -8.92 -10.75 4.79
N VAL A 255 -9.61 -11.14 5.86
CA VAL A 255 -9.23 -12.24 6.73
C VAL A 255 -10.44 -13.15 6.88
N GLU A 256 -10.35 -14.36 6.34
CA GLU A 256 -11.38 -15.39 6.42
C GLU A 256 -10.89 -16.67 7.11
N MET A 257 -9.56 -16.85 7.23
CA MET A 257 -8.97 -17.93 7.99
C MET A 257 -8.97 -17.64 9.48
N SER A 258 -9.12 -18.69 10.27
CA SER A 258 -8.87 -18.63 11.71
C SER A 258 -7.38 -18.82 12.03
N ARG A 259 -7.00 -18.64 13.30
CA ARG A 259 -5.65 -19.01 13.78
C ARG A 259 -5.40 -20.50 13.81
N THR A 260 -6.45 -21.31 13.73
CA THR A 260 -6.32 -22.78 13.58
C THR A 260 -5.95 -23.08 12.13
N PRO A 261 -4.81 -23.72 11.87
CA PRO A 261 -4.34 -24.01 10.52
C PRO A 261 -5.38 -24.76 9.69
N GLY A 262 -5.62 -24.28 8.46
CA GLY A 262 -6.55 -24.90 7.51
C GLY A 262 -8.03 -24.71 7.79
N VAL A 263 -8.39 -23.91 8.82
CA VAL A 263 -9.79 -23.68 9.21
C VAL A 263 -10.18 -22.23 8.86
N ASP A 264 -11.21 -22.09 8.03
CA ASP A 264 -11.81 -20.81 7.67
C ASP A 264 -13.17 -20.59 8.37
N TYR A 265 -13.58 -19.34 8.44
CA TYR A 265 -14.93 -18.98 8.87
C TYR A 265 -15.93 -19.16 7.71
N PRO A 266 -17.16 -19.61 8.00
CA PRO A 266 -18.20 -19.70 6.97
C PRO A 266 -18.45 -18.35 6.28
N THR A 267 -18.74 -18.37 4.98
CA THR A 267 -19.14 -17.17 4.23
C THR A 267 -20.38 -16.54 4.86
N GLY A 268 -20.40 -15.23 4.96
CA GLY A 268 -21.49 -14.49 5.61
C GLY A 268 -21.34 -14.33 7.13
N THR A 269 -20.27 -14.87 7.74
CA THR A 269 -20.03 -14.74 9.18
C THR A 269 -19.72 -13.30 9.55
N THR A 270 -20.50 -12.73 10.48
CA THR A 270 -20.30 -11.38 11.02
C THR A 270 -19.43 -11.35 12.28
N PHE A 271 -19.06 -12.51 12.83
CA PHE A 271 -18.25 -12.62 14.05
C PHE A 271 -17.09 -13.60 13.87
N GLN A 272 -15.86 -13.08 13.94
CA GLN A 272 -14.63 -13.83 13.71
C GLN A 272 -13.59 -13.57 14.81
N PRO A 273 -13.85 -13.98 16.08
CA PRO A 273 -13.04 -13.58 17.24
C PRO A 273 -11.62 -14.19 17.26
N ASN A 274 -11.37 -15.23 16.47
CA ASN A 274 -10.07 -15.93 16.40
C ASN A 274 -9.49 -15.84 14.97
N GLU A 275 -9.52 -14.67 14.35
CA GLU A 275 -8.99 -14.44 13.00
C GLU A 275 -7.50 -14.69 12.92
N HIS A 276 -7.06 -15.21 11.76
CA HIS A 276 -5.65 -15.20 11.36
C HIS A 276 -5.11 -13.76 11.37
N PRO A 277 -3.83 -13.50 11.69
CA PRO A 277 -3.25 -12.17 11.49
C PRO A 277 -3.40 -11.67 10.05
N LEU A 278 -3.71 -10.37 9.89
CA LEU A 278 -3.85 -9.75 8.56
C LEU A 278 -2.61 -9.99 7.66
N PRO A 279 -1.36 -9.71 8.10
CA PRO A 279 -0.22 -9.87 7.23
C PRO A 279 0.20 -11.35 7.10
N LEU A 280 0.42 -11.75 5.86
CA LEU A 280 1.09 -13.01 5.52
C LEU A 280 2.61 -12.77 5.40
N ARG A 281 3.38 -13.82 5.65
CA ARG A 281 4.83 -13.80 5.51
C ARG A 281 5.26 -14.28 4.13
N MET A 282 6.50 -14.00 3.76
CA MET A 282 7.10 -14.55 2.53
C MET A 282 7.07 -16.08 2.47
N ALA A 283 7.07 -16.75 3.63
CA ALA A 283 6.92 -18.21 3.69
C ALA A 283 5.56 -18.67 3.13
N ASP A 284 4.49 -17.92 3.43
CA ASP A 284 3.13 -18.21 2.99
C ASP A 284 3.00 -18.00 1.47
N LEU A 285 3.52 -16.88 0.95
CA LEU A 285 3.56 -16.63 -0.49
C LEU A 285 4.35 -17.73 -1.24
N ARG A 286 5.46 -18.19 -0.68
CA ARG A 286 6.23 -19.31 -1.25
C ARG A 286 5.47 -20.64 -1.16
N ARG A 287 4.69 -20.88 -0.08
CA ARG A 287 3.80 -22.05 0.02
C ARG A 287 2.73 -22.01 -1.07
N LEU A 288 2.07 -20.84 -1.26
CA LEU A 288 1.11 -20.65 -2.35
C LEU A 288 1.74 -20.98 -3.71
N ASN A 289 2.93 -20.46 -3.99
CA ASN A 289 3.62 -20.74 -5.25
C ASN A 289 3.91 -22.24 -5.43
N ARG A 290 4.35 -22.95 -4.37
CA ARG A 290 4.53 -24.41 -4.45
C ARG A 290 3.21 -25.13 -4.70
N ALA A 291 2.11 -24.70 -4.05
CA ALA A 291 0.78 -25.27 -4.23
C ALA A 291 0.28 -25.13 -5.67
N VAL A 292 0.35 -23.91 -6.25
CA VAL A 292 -0.10 -23.69 -7.64
C VAL A 292 0.80 -24.36 -8.67
N ARG A 293 2.10 -24.51 -8.39
CA ARG A 293 3.00 -25.29 -9.24
C ARG A 293 2.71 -26.79 -9.20
N ALA A 294 2.41 -27.32 -8.02
CA ALA A 294 2.06 -28.74 -7.86
C ALA A 294 0.73 -29.10 -8.56
N LEU A 295 -0.25 -28.18 -8.55
CA LEU A 295 -1.51 -28.34 -9.28
C LEU A 295 -1.32 -28.28 -10.80
N GLY A 296 -0.26 -27.65 -11.29
CA GLY A 296 0.06 -27.60 -12.72
C GLY A 296 -1.03 -26.96 -13.54
N ALA A 297 -1.48 -27.62 -14.62
CA ALA A 297 -2.55 -27.15 -15.48
C ALA A 297 -3.96 -27.52 -14.96
N HIS A 298 -4.06 -28.30 -13.89
CA HIS A 298 -5.30 -28.85 -13.36
C HIS A 298 -5.71 -28.13 -12.08
N PRO A 299 -6.53 -27.07 -12.14
CA PRO A 299 -6.97 -26.36 -10.96
C PRO A 299 -7.82 -27.27 -10.07
N ALA A 300 -7.53 -27.25 -8.78
CA ALA A 300 -8.31 -27.98 -7.78
C ALA A 300 -8.37 -27.18 -6.47
N ARG A 301 -9.44 -27.37 -5.71
CA ARG A 301 -9.51 -26.83 -4.36
C ARG A 301 -8.39 -27.40 -3.51
N ARG A 302 -7.66 -26.54 -2.83
CA ARG A 302 -6.56 -26.94 -1.95
C ARG A 302 -6.57 -26.08 -0.68
N VAL A 303 -6.58 -26.75 0.45
CA VAL A 303 -6.47 -26.13 1.78
C VAL A 303 -5.00 -26.10 2.19
N ASP A 304 -4.55 -24.93 2.64
CA ASP A 304 -3.26 -24.70 3.30
C ASP A 304 -3.52 -24.08 4.68
N ASP A 305 -2.51 -23.95 5.52
CA ASP A 305 -2.65 -23.40 6.87
C ASP A 305 -3.26 -21.99 6.91
N ALA A 306 -2.87 -21.13 5.97
CA ALA A 306 -3.23 -19.71 5.96
C ALA A 306 -4.12 -19.29 4.79
N PHE A 307 -4.43 -20.18 3.85
CA PHE A 307 -5.26 -19.87 2.68
C PHE A 307 -5.91 -21.11 2.08
N ILE A 308 -6.93 -20.89 1.28
CA ILE A 308 -7.61 -21.97 0.53
C ILE A 308 -7.67 -21.55 -0.93
N ILE A 309 -7.08 -22.31 -1.85
CA ILE A 309 -7.23 -22.09 -3.29
C ILE A 309 -8.60 -22.62 -3.71
N VAL A 310 -9.39 -21.77 -4.37
CA VAL A 310 -10.76 -22.06 -4.82
C VAL A 310 -10.89 -21.70 -6.30
N PRO A 311 -10.60 -22.60 -7.24
CA PRO A 311 -10.87 -22.38 -8.66
C PRO A 311 -12.38 -22.26 -8.92
N ARG A 312 -12.75 -21.36 -9.84
CA ARG A 312 -14.13 -21.11 -10.28
C ARG A 312 -14.27 -21.34 -11.78
#